data_d13a1aed1fa7b4883aa11faf1c690d61
#
_entry.id   d13a1aed1fa7b4883aa11faf1c690d61
#
_cell.length_a   1.000
_cell.length_b   1.000
_cell.length_c   1.000
_cell.angle_alpha   90.00
_cell.angle_beta   90.00
_cell.angle_gamma   90.00
#
_symmetry.space_group_name_H-M   'P 1'
#
loop_
_entity.id
_entity.type
_entity.pdbx_description
1 polymer ?
#
loop_
_entity_poly.entity_id
_entity_poly.type
_entity_poly.pdbx_seq_one_letter_code
_entity_poly.pdbx_strand_id
1 'polypeptide(L)'
;MGKRHHVALRISAWLRWLYPEDVVRLIMEKWRVQVSGNDCPFTSKEMDSIVKSAYEAHNGQGNKFGCNDPVMDEYCKNTCRLYRNKRSQSVMDAQEMESNLIEFYKSDVTPLNIGKLYGGDFPVYPGEVVILQAPPKSMKTMLLQNWMVAFKVPTYFLEMEMSPRQIWSRFVMIEKGWSEKELVDHYRSFQNGQDKHFQWLMVNYSSISARDLEKTILTLPVKPRLVVIDHMGLFQSNLRDPNMKVEEASQAMMELAVKHNLIVFAVSEINKSAMRDGLNIFSSKGSFRTAYNANKILSLIPRTSKTTGMIDMLDLRCEANRERENLNVRLILDNVRIKHETFTNA
;
A
#
# COMPACT_ATOMS: atom_id res chain seq x y z
N MET A 1 -40.10 18.03 9.31
CA MET A 1 -39.47 17.08 8.38
C MET A 1 -38.69 16.05 9.18
N GLY A 2 -38.91 14.78 8.95
CA GLY A 2 -38.28 13.73 9.77
C GLY A 2 -36.81 13.50 9.39
N LYS A 3 -36.05 12.88 10.29
CA LYS A 3 -34.63 12.53 10.08
C LYS A 3 -34.37 11.79 8.75
N ARG A 4 -35.33 10.98 8.26
CA ARG A 4 -35.28 10.21 7.01
C ARG A 4 -35.09 11.09 5.77
N HIS A 5 -35.80 12.22 5.68
CA HIS A 5 -35.67 13.18 4.57
C HIS A 5 -34.24 13.73 4.47
N HIS A 6 -33.67 14.15 5.60
CA HIS A 6 -32.31 14.67 5.65
C HIS A 6 -31.25 13.62 5.26
N VAL A 7 -31.43 12.38 5.70
CA VAL A 7 -30.54 11.27 5.34
C VAL A 7 -30.65 10.92 3.85
N ALA A 8 -31.89 10.85 3.32
CA ALA A 8 -32.12 10.57 1.90
C ALA A 8 -31.45 11.61 1.00
N LEU A 9 -31.56 12.89 1.34
CA LEU A 9 -30.93 13.97 0.56
C LEU A 9 -29.39 13.81 0.53
N ARG A 10 -28.79 13.41 1.64
CA ARG A 10 -27.34 13.23 1.75
C ARG A 10 -26.84 12.02 0.98
N ILE A 11 -27.56 10.91 1.07
CA ILE A 11 -27.25 9.71 0.28
C ILE A 11 -27.36 10.04 -1.21
N SER A 12 -28.44 10.70 -1.64
CA SER A 12 -28.63 11.09 -3.04
C SER A 12 -27.53 12.04 -3.54
N ALA A 13 -27.16 13.04 -2.72
CA ALA A 13 -26.11 13.97 -3.03
C ALA A 13 -24.72 13.30 -3.13
N TRP A 14 -24.48 12.23 -2.38
CA TRP A 14 -23.25 11.45 -2.50
C TRP A 14 -23.26 10.55 -3.74
N LEU A 15 -24.37 9.85 -4.00
CA LEU A 15 -24.52 8.93 -5.13
C LEU A 15 -24.42 9.66 -6.48
N ARG A 16 -24.84 10.93 -6.58
CA ARG A 16 -24.74 11.71 -7.82
C ARG A 16 -23.32 11.85 -8.37
N TRP A 17 -22.29 11.71 -7.55
CA TRP A 17 -20.90 11.72 -8.02
C TRP A 17 -20.47 10.40 -8.68
N LEU A 18 -21.27 9.35 -8.50
CA LEU A 18 -20.98 8.02 -8.97
C LEU A 18 -21.92 7.58 -10.10
N TYR A 19 -23.14 8.10 -10.11
CA TYR A 19 -24.20 7.62 -10.99
C TYR A 19 -25.05 8.75 -11.55
N PRO A 20 -25.66 8.57 -12.75
CA PRO A 20 -26.66 9.49 -13.29
C PRO A 20 -27.97 9.44 -12.47
N GLU A 21 -28.81 10.48 -12.66
CA GLU A 21 -29.99 10.71 -11.82
C GLU A 21 -31.00 9.55 -11.81
N ASP A 22 -31.26 8.95 -12.97
CA ASP A 22 -32.15 7.81 -13.14
C ASP A 22 -31.74 6.58 -12.34
N VAL A 23 -30.45 6.30 -12.31
CA VAL A 23 -29.87 5.20 -11.48
C VAL A 23 -30.01 5.51 -10.00
N VAL A 24 -29.74 6.76 -9.59
CA VAL A 24 -29.88 7.16 -8.19
C VAL A 24 -31.35 7.07 -7.75
N ARG A 25 -32.30 7.44 -8.62
CA ARG A 25 -33.74 7.26 -8.34
C ARG A 25 -34.08 5.80 -8.02
N LEU A 26 -33.59 4.85 -8.81
CA LEU A 26 -33.83 3.42 -8.58
C LEU A 26 -33.24 2.92 -7.26
N ILE A 27 -32.02 3.33 -6.94
CA ILE A 27 -31.34 2.97 -5.68
C ILE A 27 -32.12 3.53 -4.49
N MET A 28 -32.50 4.81 -4.56
CA MET A 28 -33.19 5.50 -3.48
C MET A 28 -34.61 5.03 -3.28
N GLU A 29 -35.29 4.58 -4.34
CA GLU A 29 -36.62 3.98 -4.24
C GLU A 29 -36.58 2.63 -3.46
N LYS A 30 -35.57 1.80 -3.71
CA LYS A 30 -35.35 0.57 -2.91
C LYS A 30 -35.09 0.91 -1.44
N TRP A 31 -34.26 1.90 -1.18
CA TRP A 31 -33.98 2.36 0.19
C TRP A 31 -35.24 2.92 0.86
N ARG A 32 -36.06 3.69 0.14
CA ARG A 32 -37.33 4.24 0.62
C ARG A 32 -38.28 3.14 1.16
N VAL A 33 -38.42 2.05 0.40
CA VAL A 33 -39.27 0.92 0.80
C VAL A 33 -38.81 0.30 2.13
N GLN A 34 -37.47 0.19 2.33
CA GLN A 34 -36.91 -0.37 3.56
C GLN A 34 -37.13 0.50 4.80
N VAL A 35 -37.13 1.84 4.63
CA VAL A 35 -37.27 2.78 5.75
C VAL A 35 -38.67 3.35 5.94
N SER A 36 -39.60 3.02 5.06
CA SER A 36 -41.01 3.43 5.15
C SER A 36 -41.73 2.57 6.19
N GLY A 37 -42.29 3.21 7.21
CA GLY A 37 -43.12 2.53 8.22
C GLY A 37 -44.61 2.78 8.00
N ASN A 38 -45.47 1.94 8.57
CA ASN A 38 -46.94 2.03 8.44
C ASN A 38 -47.48 3.34 9.02
N ASP A 39 -46.89 3.81 10.13
CA ASP A 39 -47.36 5.02 10.85
C ASP A 39 -46.87 6.35 10.24
N CYS A 40 -45.88 6.27 9.38
CA CYS A 40 -45.33 7.46 8.73
C CYS A 40 -44.75 7.07 7.35
N PRO A 41 -45.62 7.00 6.32
CA PRO A 41 -45.20 6.58 4.99
C PRO A 41 -44.26 7.61 4.36
N PHE A 42 -43.16 7.12 3.78
CA PHE A 42 -42.23 7.90 2.99
C PHE A 42 -42.57 7.67 1.52
N THR A 43 -43.17 8.67 0.86
CA THR A 43 -43.76 8.50 -0.46
C THR A 43 -42.71 8.52 -1.59
N SER A 44 -43.01 7.84 -2.72
CA SER A 44 -42.16 7.89 -3.91
C SER A 44 -42.01 9.32 -4.44
N LYS A 45 -43.09 10.10 -4.44
CA LYS A 45 -43.08 11.51 -4.86
C LYS A 45 -42.14 12.38 -4.01
N GLU A 46 -42.10 12.12 -2.70
CA GLU A 46 -41.17 12.78 -1.79
C GLU A 46 -39.72 12.39 -2.10
N MET A 47 -39.45 11.10 -2.35
CA MET A 47 -38.13 10.62 -2.74
C MET A 47 -37.66 11.22 -4.05
N ASP A 48 -38.52 11.28 -5.07
CA ASP A 48 -38.21 11.90 -6.35
C ASP A 48 -37.81 13.38 -6.19
N SER A 49 -38.55 14.13 -5.36
CA SER A 49 -38.23 15.51 -5.05
C SER A 49 -36.87 15.67 -4.38
N ILE A 50 -36.51 14.73 -3.50
CA ILE A 50 -35.22 14.73 -2.81
C ILE A 50 -34.07 14.45 -3.79
N VAL A 51 -34.23 13.42 -4.63
CA VAL A 51 -33.19 13.09 -5.64
C VAL A 51 -33.03 14.26 -6.59
N LYS A 52 -34.12 14.82 -7.10
CA LYS A 52 -34.09 15.99 -7.96
C LYS A 52 -33.36 17.16 -7.30
N SER A 53 -33.68 17.45 -6.04
CA SER A 53 -33.01 18.51 -5.27
C SER A 53 -31.50 18.25 -5.12
N ALA A 54 -31.09 16.99 -4.96
CA ALA A 54 -29.67 16.64 -4.87
C ALA A 54 -28.88 16.94 -6.15
N TYR A 55 -29.54 16.90 -7.32
CA TYR A 55 -28.92 17.18 -8.62
C TYR A 55 -29.02 18.66 -9.03
N GLU A 56 -30.16 19.27 -8.83
CA GLU A 56 -30.48 20.62 -9.36
C GLU A 56 -30.11 21.77 -8.39
N ALA A 57 -29.89 21.48 -7.11
CA ALA A 57 -29.56 22.54 -6.13
C ALA A 57 -28.31 23.33 -6.56
N HIS A 58 -28.27 24.61 -6.16
CA HIS A 58 -27.15 25.50 -6.43
C HIS A 58 -26.82 25.65 -7.92
N ASN A 59 -27.82 25.86 -8.76
CA ASN A 59 -27.69 26.03 -10.23
C ASN A 59 -27.03 24.78 -10.89
N GLY A 60 -27.45 23.59 -10.51
CA GLY A 60 -26.95 22.34 -11.06
C GLY A 60 -25.61 21.86 -10.44
N GLN A 61 -25.02 22.63 -9.52
CA GLN A 61 -23.83 22.16 -8.78
C GLN A 61 -24.16 21.09 -7.74
N GLY A 62 -25.45 20.98 -7.34
CA GLY A 62 -25.94 20.07 -6.33
C GLY A 62 -25.46 20.34 -4.92
N ASN A 63 -26.03 19.59 -3.99
CA ASN A 63 -25.63 19.66 -2.59
C ASN A 63 -24.30 18.95 -2.35
N LYS A 64 -23.41 19.58 -1.59
CA LYS A 64 -22.12 19.05 -1.18
C LYS A 64 -22.16 18.78 0.32
N PHE A 65 -22.50 17.55 0.69
CA PHE A 65 -22.41 17.10 2.07
C PHE A 65 -21.12 16.31 2.26
N GLY A 66 -20.34 16.67 3.24
CA GLY A 66 -19.10 16.00 3.58
C GLY A 66 -19.16 15.32 4.94
N CYS A 67 -18.05 14.74 5.36
CA CYS A 67 -17.92 14.11 6.67
C CYS A 67 -18.13 15.07 7.85
N ASN A 68 -18.14 16.39 7.60
CA ASN A 68 -18.39 17.41 8.61
C ASN A 68 -19.86 17.83 8.72
N ASP A 69 -20.75 17.13 8.03
CA ASP A 69 -22.18 17.42 8.11
C ASP A 69 -22.76 16.94 9.45
N PRO A 70 -23.34 17.83 10.28
CA PRO A 70 -23.79 17.47 11.62
C PRO A 70 -24.93 16.45 11.65
N VAL A 71 -25.71 16.33 10.56
CA VAL A 71 -26.78 15.32 10.45
C VAL A 71 -26.20 13.92 10.22
N MET A 72 -25.08 13.81 9.49
CA MET A 72 -24.40 12.55 9.26
C MET A 72 -23.60 12.08 10.48
N ASP A 73 -23.30 12.96 11.41
CA ASP A 73 -22.47 12.66 12.57
C ASP A 73 -23.08 11.57 13.46
N GLU A 74 -24.40 11.60 13.65
CA GLU A 74 -25.11 10.57 14.41
C GLU A 74 -25.02 9.16 13.82
N TYR A 75 -24.77 9.07 12.49
CA TYR A 75 -24.71 7.80 11.75
C TYR A 75 -23.26 7.38 11.45
N CYS A 76 -22.33 8.25 11.70
CA CYS A 76 -20.90 7.94 11.51
C CYS A 76 -20.42 6.98 12.58
N LYS A 77 -19.90 5.83 12.14
CA LYS A 77 -19.28 4.84 13.03
C LYS A 77 -17.76 4.88 12.87
N ASN A 78 -17.04 4.55 13.93
CA ASN A 78 -15.59 4.41 13.94
C ASN A 78 -15.06 3.38 12.92
N THR A 79 -15.92 2.47 12.45
CA THR A 79 -15.62 1.51 11.39
C THR A 79 -15.62 2.13 9.99
N CYS A 80 -16.18 3.33 9.80
CA CYS A 80 -16.17 4.02 8.52
C CYS A 80 -14.76 4.49 8.18
N ARG A 81 -14.25 4.14 6.99
CA ARG A 81 -12.92 4.57 6.53
C ARG A 81 -12.76 6.10 6.49
N LEU A 82 -13.85 6.84 6.18
CA LEU A 82 -13.86 8.30 6.12
C LEU A 82 -14.03 8.93 7.51
N TYR A 83 -14.57 8.22 8.48
CA TYR A 83 -14.75 8.71 9.85
C TYR A 83 -13.41 9.02 10.52
N ARG A 84 -12.41 8.19 10.30
CA ARG A 84 -11.04 8.42 10.80
C ARG A 84 -10.41 9.68 10.21
N ASN A 85 -10.79 10.05 8.96
CA ASN A 85 -10.35 11.29 8.32
C ASN A 85 -11.07 12.54 8.85
N LYS A 86 -12.27 12.40 9.41
CA LYS A 86 -13.02 13.51 10.00
C LYS A 86 -12.44 13.97 11.33
N ARG A 87 -11.99 13.05 12.15
CA ARG A 87 -11.06 13.33 13.24
C ARG A 87 -9.65 13.51 12.65
N SER A 88 -9.54 14.47 11.68
CA SER A 88 -8.24 14.86 11.19
C SER A 88 -7.46 15.39 12.35
N GLN A 89 -6.50 14.67 12.74
CA GLN A 89 -5.56 15.05 13.75
C GLN A 89 -5.93 14.44 15.10
N SER A 90 -5.65 13.22 15.23
CA SER A 90 -4.47 12.76 15.95
C SER A 90 -4.22 13.39 17.32
N VAL A 91 -5.19 14.04 17.92
CA VAL A 91 -5.15 14.26 19.34
C VAL A 91 -5.97 13.14 19.96
N MET A 92 -5.28 12.13 20.48
CA MET A 92 -5.86 11.07 21.29
C MET A 92 -5.50 11.37 22.74
N ASP A 93 -6.46 11.22 23.62
CA ASP A 93 -6.13 11.18 25.04
C ASP A 93 -5.46 9.85 25.42
N ALA A 94 -4.92 9.78 26.63
CA ALA A 94 -4.19 8.59 27.11
C ALA A 94 -5.09 7.33 27.11
N GLN A 95 -6.37 7.47 27.40
CA GLN A 95 -7.33 6.36 27.43
C GLN A 95 -7.66 5.85 26.02
N GLU A 96 -7.79 6.75 25.05
CA GLU A 96 -7.95 6.39 23.64
C GLU A 96 -6.70 5.69 23.09
N MET A 97 -5.51 6.16 23.46
CA MET A 97 -4.24 5.52 23.07
C MET A 97 -4.12 4.11 23.66
N GLU A 98 -4.44 3.93 24.94
CA GLU A 98 -4.42 2.61 25.58
C GLU A 98 -5.43 1.66 24.93
N SER A 99 -6.65 2.14 24.68
CA SER A 99 -7.70 1.35 24.03
C SER A 99 -7.29 0.90 22.63
N ASN A 100 -6.65 1.77 21.85
CA ASN A 100 -6.12 1.44 20.53
C ASN A 100 -4.98 0.41 20.61
N LEU A 101 -4.12 0.51 21.62
CA LEU A 101 -3.04 -0.44 21.84
C LEU A 101 -3.58 -1.82 22.22
N ILE A 102 -4.58 -1.87 23.09
CA ILE A 102 -5.28 -3.11 23.49
C ILE A 102 -5.94 -3.75 22.26
N GLU A 103 -6.65 -2.96 21.44
CA GLU A 103 -7.27 -3.44 20.21
C GLU A 103 -6.22 -3.97 19.23
N PHE A 104 -5.10 -3.28 19.10
CA PHE A 104 -3.98 -3.72 18.25
C PHE A 104 -3.46 -5.09 18.67
N TYR A 105 -3.17 -5.29 19.98
CA TYR A 105 -2.65 -6.58 20.45
C TYR A 105 -3.69 -7.70 20.54
N LYS A 106 -4.97 -7.37 20.63
CA LYS A 106 -6.09 -8.34 20.56
C LYS A 106 -6.47 -8.70 19.12
N SER A 107 -6.12 -7.84 18.17
CA SER A 107 -6.35 -8.14 16.76
C SER A 107 -5.29 -9.13 16.27
N ASP A 108 -5.65 -10.03 15.35
CA ASP A 108 -4.72 -10.97 14.69
C ASP A 108 -3.73 -10.28 13.73
N VAL A 109 -3.40 -9.02 14.00
CA VAL A 109 -2.46 -8.25 13.20
C VAL A 109 -1.04 -8.64 13.58
N THR A 110 -0.58 -9.74 13.02
CA THR A 110 0.82 -10.18 13.16
C THR A 110 1.73 -9.26 12.33
N PRO A 111 2.90 -8.83 12.84
CA PRO A 111 3.87 -8.09 12.05
C PRO A 111 4.38 -8.93 10.88
N LEU A 112 4.83 -8.30 9.80
CA LEU A 112 5.62 -8.97 8.79
C LEU A 112 7.05 -9.09 9.29
N ASN A 113 7.50 -10.31 9.55
CA ASN A 113 8.80 -10.53 10.15
C ASN A 113 9.84 -10.93 9.10
N ILE A 114 10.63 -9.95 8.65
CA ILE A 114 11.71 -10.18 7.68
C ILE A 114 12.77 -11.10 8.28
N GLY A 115 13.10 -10.94 9.56
CA GLY A 115 14.12 -11.71 10.24
C GLY A 115 13.80 -13.21 10.25
N LYS A 116 12.54 -13.59 10.41
CA LYS A 116 12.12 -15.01 10.37
C LYS A 116 12.42 -15.71 9.06
N LEU A 117 12.51 -14.98 7.96
CA LEU A 117 12.91 -15.54 6.66
C LEU A 117 14.39 -15.98 6.66
N TYR A 118 15.18 -15.50 7.63
CA TYR A 118 16.62 -15.64 7.68
C TYR A 118 17.12 -16.15 9.04
N GLY A 119 16.24 -16.76 9.83
CA GLY A 119 16.58 -17.34 11.12
C GLY A 119 16.75 -16.36 12.28
N GLY A 120 16.34 -15.11 12.10
CA GLY A 120 16.38 -14.05 13.13
C GLY A 120 15.00 -13.48 13.47
N ASP A 121 15.01 -12.32 14.08
CA ASP A 121 13.80 -11.56 14.42
C ASP A 121 13.95 -10.11 13.95
N PHE A 122 13.08 -9.69 13.04
CA PHE A 122 13.04 -8.32 12.52
C PHE A 122 11.61 -8.02 12.07
N PRO A 123 10.70 -7.77 13.03
CA PRO A 123 9.30 -7.50 12.76
C PRO A 123 9.12 -6.11 12.13
N VAL A 124 8.13 -6.00 11.26
CA VAL A 124 7.64 -4.74 10.69
C VAL A 124 6.16 -4.64 10.99
N TYR A 125 5.77 -3.62 11.73
CA TYR A 125 4.41 -3.42 12.19
C TYR A 125 3.59 -2.55 11.21
N PRO A 126 2.26 -2.69 11.19
CA PRO A 126 1.40 -1.75 10.50
C PRO A 126 1.63 -0.31 11.01
N GLY A 127 1.70 0.63 10.07
CA GLY A 127 2.09 2.01 10.33
C GLY A 127 3.56 2.30 10.06
N GLU A 128 4.38 1.28 9.76
CA GLU A 128 5.80 1.45 9.53
C GLU A 128 6.18 1.51 8.05
N VAL A 129 7.20 2.31 7.77
CA VAL A 129 7.88 2.42 6.48
C VAL A 129 9.28 1.83 6.57
N VAL A 130 9.56 0.87 5.70
CA VAL A 130 10.89 0.26 5.51
C VAL A 130 11.46 0.73 4.18
N ILE A 131 12.64 1.34 4.19
CA ILE A 131 13.35 1.74 2.98
C ILE A 131 14.49 0.77 2.72
N LEU A 132 14.46 0.16 1.54
CA LEU A 132 15.54 -0.65 1.01
C LEU A 132 16.40 0.21 0.09
N GLN A 133 17.58 0.60 0.55
CA GLN A 133 18.54 1.38 -0.24
C GLN A 133 19.59 0.46 -0.87
N ALA A 134 19.89 0.72 -2.14
CA ALA A 134 20.89 -0.09 -2.83
C ALA A 134 21.37 0.58 -4.14
N PRO A 135 22.52 0.16 -4.68
CA PRO A 135 22.97 0.59 -6.01
C PRO A 135 21.98 0.19 -7.12
N PRO A 136 22.02 0.84 -8.28
CA PRO A 136 21.36 0.32 -9.48
C PRO A 136 21.80 -1.11 -9.79
N LYS A 137 20.88 -1.93 -10.30
CA LYS A 137 21.12 -3.33 -10.71
C LYS A 137 21.62 -4.26 -9.58
N SER A 138 21.26 -3.97 -8.34
CA SER A 138 21.65 -4.75 -7.14
C SER A 138 20.61 -5.76 -6.68
N MET A 139 19.68 -6.18 -7.55
CA MET A 139 18.64 -7.17 -7.25
C MET A 139 17.58 -6.73 -6.22
N LYS A 140 17.38 -5.41 -6.02
CA LYS A 140 16.38 -4.84 -5.08
C LYS A 140 14.98 -5.40 -5.32
N THR A 141 14.48 -5.21 -6.54
CA THR A 141 13.15 -5.69 -6.97
C THR A 141 12.98 -7.18 -6.73
N MET A 142 14.03 -7.96 -7.05
CA MET A 142 13.99 -9.41 -6.86
C MET A 142 13.90 -9.78 -5.38
N LEU A 143 14.61 -9.08 -4.49
CA LEU A 143 14.50 -9.30 -3.04
C LEU A 143 13.10 -8.99 -2.54
N LEU A 144 12.51 -7.87 -2.95
CA LEU A 144 11.13 -7.50 -2.58
C LEU A 144 10.12 -8.53 -3.10
N GLN A 145 10.28 -9.02 -4.32
CA GLN A 145 9.41 -10.08 -4.87
C GLN A 145 9.53 -11.39 -4.07
N ASN A 146 10.74 -11.78 -3.64
CA ASN A 146 10.93 -12.92 -2.74
C ASN A 146 10.22 -12.72 -1.39
N TRP A 147 10.28 -11.51 -0.79
CA TRP A 147 9.56 -11.22 0.44
C TRP A 147 8.04 -11.27 0.24
N MET A 148 7.52 -10.69 -0.84
CA MET A 148 6.09 -10.75 -1.14
C MET A 148 5.59 -12.19 -1.29
N VAL A 149 6.35 -13.04 -2.01
CA VAL A 149 6.03 -14.47 -2.15
C VAL A 149 6.12 -15.23 -0.82
N ALA A 150 7.04 -14.84 0.05
CA ALA A 150 7.17 -15.46 1.37
C ALA A 150 6.02 -15.07 2.33
N PHE A 151 5.62 -13.80 2.32
CA PHE A 151 4.58 -13.30 3.22
C PHE A 151 3.15 -13.65 2.77
N LYS A 152 2.87 -13.65 1.47
CA LYS A 152 1.55 -13.97 0.87
C LYS A 152 0.37 -13.21 1.50
N VAL A 153 0.58 -11.97 1.88
CA VAL A 153 -0.46 -11.09 2.41
C VAL A 153 -1.05 -10.21 1.31
N PRO A 154 -2.27 -9.68 1.44
CA PRO A 154 -2.82 -8.73 0.48
C PRO A 154 -1.84 -7.59 0.23
N THR A 155 -1.28 -7.52 -0.98
CA THR A 155 -0.17 -6.63 -1.34
C THR A 155 -0.55 -5.78 -2.56
N TYR A 156 -0.30 -4.48 -2.46
CA TYR A 156 -0.25 -3.58 -3.61
C TYR A 156 1.21 -3.34 -3.98
N PHE A 157 1.57 -3.70 -5.20
CA PHE A 157 2.91 -3.53 -5.75
C PHE A 157 2.90 -2.48 -6.85
N LEU A 158 3.49 -1.32 -6.58
CA LEU A 158 3.75 -0.27 -7.56
C LEU A 158 5.14 -0.50 -8.15
N GLU A 159 5.18 -1.03 -9.36
CA GLU A 159 6.39 -1.32 -10.11
C GLU A 159 6.42 -0.47 -11.37
N MET A 160 7.36 0.45 -11.45
CA MET A 160 7.38 1.48 -12.49
C MET A 160 8.48 1.30 -13.55
N GLU A 161 9.29 0.23 -13.45
CA GLU A 161 10.40 -0.02 -14.38
C GLU A 161 10.18 -1.22 -15.28
N MET A 162 9.52 -2.26 -14.76
CA MET A 162 9.42 -3.54 -15.44
C MET A 162 8.11 -3.69 -16.19
N SER A 163 8.16 -4.43 -17.30
CA SER A 163 6.95 -4.84 -18.02
C SER A 163 6.13 -5.86 -17.22
N PRO A 164 4.78 -5.91 -17.42
CA PRO A 164 3.91 -6.89 -16.76
C PRO A 164 4.39 -8.33 -16.94
N ARG A 165 4.92 -8.67 -18.14
CA ARG A 165 5.47 -9.99 -18.41
C ARG A 165 6.65 -10.31 -17.50
N GLN A 166 7.60 -9.38 -17.35
CA GLN A 166 8.79 -9.59 -16.51
C GLN A 166 8.41 -9.72 -15.03
N ILE A 167 7.48 -8.88 -14.57
CA ILE A 167 6.97 -8.94 -13.19
C ILE A 167 6.37 -10.32 -12.93
N TRP A 168 5.44 -10.76 -13.78
CA TRP A 168 4.75 -12.04 -13.62
C TRP A 168 5.69 -13.23 -13.70
N SER A 169 6.56 -13.26 -14.74
CA SER A 169 7.54 -14.32 -14.89
C SER A 169 8.40 -14.53 -13.65
N ARG A 170 8.89 -13.45 -13.04
CA ARG A 170 9.69 -13.54 -11.81
C ARG A 170 8.89 -14.08 -10.63
N PHE A 171 7.66 -13.61 -10.43
CA PHE A 171 6.82 -14.14 -9.34
C PHE A 171 6.60 -15.65 -9.47
N VAL A 172 6.28 -16.14 -10.67
CA VAL A 172 6.08 -17.57 -10.92
C VAL A 172 7.39 -18.34 -10.70
N MET A 173 8.50 -17.86 -11.24
CA MET A 173 9.81 -18.52 -11.07
C MET A 173 10.22 -18.55 -9.59
N ILE A 174 9.98 -17.50 -8.81
CA ILE A 174 10.26 -17.48 -7.37
C ILE A 174 9.36 -18.49 -6.64
N GLU A 175 8.06 -18.51 -6.91
CA GLU A 175 7.14 -19.43 -6.22
C GLU A 175 7.43 -20.89 -6.56
N LYS A 176 7.58 -21.20 -7.85
CA LYS A 176 7.77 -22.59 -8.32
C LYS A 176 9.22 -23.06 -8.22
N GLY A 177 10.20 -22.16 -8.18
CA GLY A 177 11.63 -22.49 -8.29
C GLY A 177 12.05 -22.85 -9.71
N TRP A 178 11.31 -22.40 -10.70
CA TRP A 178 11.57 -22.71 -12.10
C TRP A 178 12.68 -21.84 -12.67
N SER A 179 13.42 -22.45 -13.60
CA SER A 179 14.25 -21.72 -14.56
C SER A 179 13.38 -21.03 -15.61
N GLU A 180 13.97 -20.12 -16.37
CA GLU A 180 13.27 -19.47 -17.48
C GLU A 180 12.79 -20.50 -18.53
N LYS A 181 13.55 -21.54 -18.76
CA LYS A 181 13.18 -22.64 -19.67
C LYS A 181 11.93 -23.36 -19.21
N GLU A 182 11.88 -23.77 -17.95
CA GLU A 182 10.72 -24.46 -17.36
C GLU A 182 9.47 -23.57 -17.39
N LEU A 183 9.62 -22.26 -17.11
CA LEU A 183 8.55 -21.29 -17.24
C LEU A 183 7.99 -21.25 -18.68
N VAL A 184 8.87 -21.14 -19.67
CA VAL A 184 8.49 -21.08 -21.09
C VAL A 184 7.81 -22.36 -21.52
N ASP A 185 8.37 -23.52 -21.17
CA ASP A 185 7.83 -24.83 -21.52
C ASP A 185 6.44 -25.03 -20.91
N HIS A 186 6.25 -24.63 -19.63
CA HIS A 186 4.94 -24.67 -18.97
C HIS A 186 3.90 -23.85 -19.71
N TYR A 187 4.16 -22.57 -19.98
CA TYR A 187 3.17 -21.69 -20.59
C TYR A 187 2.93 -21.98 -22.08
N ARG A 188 3.89 -22.58 -22.80
CA ARG A 188 3.68 -23.05 -24.17
C ARG A 188 2.78 -24.29 -24.24
N SER A 189 2.82 -25.15 -23.24
CA SER A 189 1.98 -26.34 -23.14
C SER A 189 0.61 -26.07 -22.52
N PHE A 190 0.37 -24.85 -22.01
CA PHE A 190 -0.85 -24.49 -21.29
C PHE A 190 -2.03 -24.39 -22.22
N GLN A 191 -2.97 -25.34 -22.15
CA GLN A 191 -4.06 -25.44 -23.12
C GLN A 191 -5.34 -24.72 -22.73
N ASN A 192 -5.68 -24.62 -21.44
CA ASN A 192 -6.89 -23.93 -20.96
C ASN A 192 -6.82 -23.64 -19.44
N GLY A 193 -7.29 -22.46 -19.06
CA GLY A 193 -7.46 -22.07 -17.65
C GLY A 193 -6.54 -20.93 -17.25
N GLN A 194 -6.85 -20.33 -16.11
CA GLN A 194 -5.97 -19.38 -15.44
C GLN A 194 -5.38 -20.08 -14.21
N ASP A 195 -4.09 -20.13 -14.12
CA ASP A 195 -3.43 -20.45 -12.86
C ASP A 195 -3.83 -19.36 -11.84
N LYS A 196 -4.62 -19.73 -10.84
CA LYS A 196 -5.07 -18.78 -9.78
C LYS A 196 -3.94 -18.50 -8.79
N HIS A 197 -2.75 -18.18 -9.32
CA HIS A 197 -1.62 -17.75 -8.52
C HIS A 197 -1.80 -16.33 -8.02
N PHE A 198 -1.24 -16.03 -6.87
CA PHE A 198 -1.06 -14.68 -6.35
C PHE A 198 -2.35 -13.85 -6.21
N GLN A 199 -3.47 -14.45 -5.78
CA GLN A 199 -4.74 -13.73 -5.51
C GLN A 199 -4.58 -12.61 -4.47
N TRP A 200 -3.52 -12.65 -3.69
CA TRP A 200 -3.13 -11.64 -2.72
C TRP A 200 -2.40 -10.43 -3.34
N LEU A 201 -2.00 -10.51 -4.63
CA LEU A 201 -1.15 -9.51 -5.29
C LEU A 201 -1.97 -8.63 -6.23
N MET A 202 -1.86 -7.33 -6.06
CA MET A 202 -2.35 -6.31 -6.99
C MET A 202 -1.15 -5.52 -7.49
N VAL A 203 -0.94 -5.50 -8.82
CA VAL A 203 0.21 -4.83 -9.45
C VAL A 203 -0.24 -3.61 -10.22
N ASN A 204 0.40 -2.48 -9.98
CA ASN A 204 0.32 -1.30 -10.81
C ASN A 204 1.69 -1.08 -11.47
N TYR A 205 1.73 -1.09 -12.79
CA TYR A 205 2.93 -0.89 -13.60
C TYR A 205 2.98 0.49 -14.27
N SER A 206 2.11 1.41 -13.84
CA SER A 206 2.06 2.78 -14.35
C SER A 206 2.62 3.75 -13.31
N SER A 207 3.43 4.70 -13.77
CA SER A 207 3.88 5.78 -12.89
C SER A 207 2.69 6.64 -12.46
N ILE A 208 2.61 6.90 -11.17
CA ILE A 208 1.59 7.76 -10.53
C ILE A 208 2.27 8.89 -9.77
N SER A 209 1.52 9.93 -9.39
CA SER A 209 2.05 10.94 -8.47
C SER A 209 2.01 10.45 -7.02
N ALA A 210 2.91 10.95 -6.18
CA ALA A 210 2.90 10.64 -4.75
C ALA A 210 1.56 11.04 -4.09
N ARG A 211 0.92 12.11 -4.57
CA ARG A 211 -0.40 12.60 -4.10
C ARG A 211 -1.54 11.65 -4.46
N ASP A 212 -1.43 10.93 -5.58
CA ASP A 212 -2.46 9.98 -6.01
C ASP A 212 -2.32 8.60 -5.36
N LEU A 213 -1.21 8.35 -4.68
CA LEU A 213 -0.94 7.04 -4.04
C LEU A 213 -2.05 6.66 -3.07
N GLU A 214 -2.42 7.56 -2.16
CA GLU A 214 -3.50 7.30 -1.20
C GLU A 214 -4.83 7.02 -1.90
N LYS A 215 -5.20 7.85 -2.87
CA LYS A 215 -6.43 7.68 -3.64
C LYS A 215 -6.45 6.33 -4.34
N THR A 216 -5.34 5.94 -4.96
CA THR A 216 -5.20 4.64 -5.63
C THR A 216 -5.43 3.50 -4.65
N ILE A 217 -4.78 3.53 -3.49
CA ILE A 217 -4.93 2.50 -2.45
C ILE A 217 -6.37 2.41 -1.94
N LEU A 218 -7.06 3.53 -1.76
CA LEU A 218 -8.45 3.55 -1.29
C LEU A 218 -9.47 3.02 -2.30
N THR A 219 -9.14 3.04 -3.59
CA THR A 219 -10.02 2.53 -4.66
C THR A 219 -9.81 1.05 -4.98
N LEU A 220 -8.84 0.39 -4.36
CA LEU A 220 -8.58 -1.03 -4.59
C LEU A 220 -9.74 -1.90 -4.10
N PRO A 221 -10.05 -3.01 -4.80
CA PRO A 221 -11.12 -3.93 -4.42
C PRO A 221 -10.86 -4.62 -3.07
N VAL A 222 -9.59 -4.81 -2.72
CA VAL A 222 -9.16 -5.37 -1.44
C VAL A 222 -8.17 -4.41 -0.80
N LYS A 223 -8.39 -4.11 0.49
CA LYS A 223 -7.43 -3.28 1.24
C LYS A 223 -6.12 -4.05 1.36
N PRO A 224 -4.99 -3.52 0.85
CA PRO A 224 -3.71 -4.16 1.05
C PRO A 224 -3.30 -4.12 2.52
N ARG A 225 -2.49 -5.05 2.94
CA ARG A 225 -1.75 -5.04 4.20
C ARG A 225 -0.32 -4.52 4.00
N LEU A 226 0.23 -4.84 2.83
CA LEU A 226 1.56 -4.43 2.40
C LEU A 226 1.46 -3.59 1.13
N VAL A 227 2.17 -2.47 1.12
CA VAL A 227 2.39 -1.62 -0.05
C VAL A 227 3.87 -1.69 -0.40
N VAL A 228 4.19 -2.06 -1.62
CA VAL A 228 5.58 -2.12 -2.11
C VAL A 228 5.74 -1.12 -3.25
N ILE A 229 6.78 -0.30 -3.21
CA ILE A 229 7.05 0.77 -4.18
C ILE A 229 8.45 0.60 -4.75
N ASP A 230 8.54 0.31 -6.05
CA ASP A 230 9.79 0.17 -6.78
C ASP A 230 9.81 1.06 -8.02
N HIS A 231 10.53 2.19 -7.97
CA HIS A 231 11.21 2.81 -6.83
C HIS A 231 10.74 4.26 -6.63
N MET A 232 11.05 4.85 -5.46
CA MET A 232 10.59 6.17 -5.05
C MET A 232 10.91 7.31 -6.03
N GLY A 233 12.01 7.20 -6.76
CA GLY A 233 12.44 8.22 -7.72
C GLY A 233 11.60 8.31 -9.00
N LEU A 234 10.70 7.35 -9.25
CA LEU A 234 9.89 7.26 -10.47
C LEU A 234 8.46 7.83 -10.30
N PHE A 235 8.09 8.31 -9.12
CA PHE A 235 6.84 9.02 -8.98
C PHE A 235 6.79 10.23 -9.91
N GLN A 236 5.62 10.45 -10.52
CA GLN A 236 5.36 11.66 -11.27
C GLN A 236 5.35 12.87 -10.33
N SER A 237 6.11 13.89 -10.68
CA SER A 237 6.17 15.12 -9.89
C SER A 237 6.50 16.31 -10.80
N ASN A 238 5.89 17.44 -10.51
CA ASN A 238 6.22 18.71 -11.16
C ASN A 238 7.49 19.39 -10.61
N LEU A 239 8.08 18.80 -9.57
CA LEU A 239 9.32 19.31 -8.97
C LEU A 239 10.48 19.04 -9.91
N ARG A 240 11.37 20.02 -10.07
CA ARG A 240 12.57 19.88 -10.92
C ARG A 240 13.71 19.13 -10.22
N ASP A 241 13.83 19.30 -8.91
CA ASP A 241 14.89 18.68 -8.11
C ASP A 241 14.53 17.20 -7.82
N PRO A 242 15.37 16.23 -8.26
CA PRO A 242 15.16 14.82 -7.98
C PRO A 242 15.10 14.47 -6.48
N ASN A 243 15.84 15.21 -5.64
CA ASN A 243 15.83 14.97 -4.19
C ASN A 243 14.49 15.38 -3.60
N MET A 244 13.94 16.51 -4.00
CA MET A 244 12.61 16.96 -3.56
C MET A 244 11.50 16.00 -3.99
N LYS A 245 11.62 15.34 -5.15
CA LYS A 245 10.68 14.30 -5.58
C LYS A 245 10.68 13.10 -4.63
N VAL A 246 11.87 12.64 -4.27
CA VAL A 246 12.04 11.52 -3.33
C VAL A 246 11.53 11.91 -1.93
N GLU A 247 11.74 13.15 -1.51
CA GLU A 247 11.21 13.67 -0.25
C GLU A 247 9.67 13.70 -0.25
N GLU A 248 9.04 14.22 -1.31
CA GLU A 248 7.57 14.21 -1.47
C GLU A 248 7.02 12.77 -1.42
N ALA A 249 7.68 11.84 -2.11
CA ALA A 249 7.31 10.43 -2.09
C ALA A 249 7.43 9.83 -0.69
N SER A 250 8.53 10.09 0.03
CA SER A 250 8.75 9.56 1.37
C SER A 250 7.73 10.09 2.38
N GLN A 251 7.35 11.36 2.27
CA GLN A 251 6.32 11.95 3.10
C GLN A 251 4.94 11.29 2.84
N ALA A 252 4.56 11.14 1.57
CA ALA A 252 3.29 10.51 1.21
C ALA A 252 3.22 9.05 1.69
N MET A 253 4.32 8.31 1.64
CA MET A 253 4.39 6.94 2.14
C MET A 253 4.25 6.86 3.66
N MET A 254 4.91 7.76 4.41
CA MET A 254 4.78 7.83 5.86
C MET A 254 3.33 8.15 6.26
N GLU A 255 2.72 9.16 5.65
CA GLU A 255 1.33 9.53 5.90
C GLU A 255 0.37 8.38 5.57
N LEU A 256 0.58 7.69 4.44
CA LEU A 256 -0.20 6.53 4.04
C LEU A 256 -0.09 5.40 5.06
N ALA A 257 1.13 5.06 5.49
CA ALA A 257 1.39 4.00 6.44
C ALA A 257 0.66 4.25 7.77
N VAL A 258 0.87 5.42 8.36
CA VAL A 258 0.29 5.80 9.66
C VAL A 258 -1.23 5.92 9.57
N LYS A 259 -1.75 6.67 8.57
CA LYS A 259 -3.17 6.97 8.45
C LYS A 259 -4.04 5.74 8.20
N HIS A 260 -3.51 4.79 7.43
CA HIS A 260 -4.26 3.60 7.02
C HIS A 260 -3.80 2.31 7.68
N ASN A 261 -2.86 2.41 8.62
CA ASN A 261 -2.29 1.26 9.34
C ASN A 261 -1.76 0.19 8.36
N LEU A 262 -0.89 0.63 7.43
CA LEU A 262 -0.30 -0.20 6.38
C LEU A 262 1.19 -0.39 6.64
N ILE A 263 1.74 -1.51 6.18
CA ILE A 263 3.18 -1.69 6.07
C ILE A 263 3.61 -1.20 4.69
N VAL A 264 4.63 -0.34 4.62
CA VAL A 264 5.15 0.19 3.36
C VAL A 264 6.60 -0.21 3.20
N PHE A 265 6.92 -0.93 2.12
CA PHE A 265 8.30 -1.16 1.68
C PHE A 265 8.58 -0.30 0.45
N ALA A 266 9.67 0.43 0.46
CA ALA A 266 10.04 1.27 -0.67
C ALA A 266 11.52 1.12 -1.02
N VAL A 267 11.79 1.15 -2.32
CA VAL A 267 13.16 1.15 -2.84
C VAL A 267 13.64 2.57 -3.02
N SER A 268 14.84 2.84 -2.55
CA SER A 268 15.58 4.07 -2.84
C SER A 268 16.94 3.75 -3.46
N GLU A 269 17.31 4.47 -4.51
CA GLU A 269 18.66 4.40 -5.04
C GLU A 269 19.63 5.16 -4.15
N ILE A 270 20.85 4.66 -4.05
CA ILE A 270 21.92 5.34 -3.33
C ILE A 270 22.66 6.33 -4.23
N ASN A 271 23.27 7.33 -3.60
CA ASN A 271 24.14 8.28 -4.27
C ASN A 271 25.46 7.62 -4.66
N LYS A 272 26.08 8.08 -5.77
CA LYS A 272 27.38 7.56 -6.24
C LYS A 272 28.51 7.74 -5.20
N SER A 273 28.49 8.80 -4.41
CA SER A 273 29.44 9.04 -3.32
C SER A 273 29.34 7.96 -2.25
N ALA A 274 28.14 7.59 -1.85
CA ALA A 274 27.92 6.56 -0.84
C ALA A 274 28.47 5.18 -1.24
N MET A 275 28.61 4.92 -2.54
CA MET A 275 29.25 3.68 -3.02
C MET A 275 30.75 3.62 -2.70
N ARG A 276 31.43 4.78 -2.55
CA ARG A 276 32.86 4.87 -2.24
C ARG A 276 33.10 4.93 -0.74
N ASP A 277 32.27 5.69 -0.03
CA ASP A 277 32.48 6.06 1.38
C ASP A 277 31.85 5.03 2.36
N GLY A 278 31.16 4.02 1.84
CA GLY A 278 30.37 3.06 2.62
C GLY A 278 28.92 3.49 2.80
N LEU A 279 28.03 2.51 2.92
CA LEU A 279 26.59 2.76 3.09
C LEU A 279 26.28 3.17 4.53
N ASN A 280 25.39 4.14 4.67
CA ASN A 280 24.86 4.62 5.94
C ASN A 280 23.41 5.13 5.74
N ILE A 281 22.79 5.60 6.80
CA ILE A 281 21.40 6.09 6.79
C ILE A 281 21.15 7.24 5.79
N PHE A 282 22.20 7.98 5.39
CA PHE A 282 22.14 9.11 4.46
C PHE A 282 22.56 8.76 3.03
N SER A 283 22.73 7.50 2.73
CA SER A 283 23.18 7.06 1.39
C SER A 283 22.09 7.14 0.33
N SER A 284 20.82 7.19 0.70
CA SER A 284 19.68 7.35 -0.23
C SER A 284 19.68 8.72 -0.91
N LYS A 285 19.21 8.79 -2.15
CA LYS A 285 18.83 10.07 -2.77
C LYS A 285 17.75 10.74 -1.94
N GLY A 286 17.78 12.07 -1.77
CA GLY A 286 16.85 12.79 -0.89
C GLY A 286 17.11 12.55 0.60
N SER A 287 18.33 12.29 0.99
CA SER A 287 18.81 11.57 2.15
C SER A 287 18.20 11.94 3.52
N PHE A 288 18.09 13.23 3.85
CA PHE A 288 17.74 13.63 5.21
C PHE A 288 16.27 13.31 5.56
N ARG A 289 15.30 13.82 4.77
CA ARG A 289 13.87 13.57 5.01
C ARG A 289 13.49 12.13 4.79
N THR A 290 14.09 11.46 3.83
CA THR A 290 13.86 10.05 3.57
C THR A 290 14.23 9.20 4.79
N ALA A 291 15.37 9.49 5.40
CA ALA A 291 15.78 8.82 6.64
C ALA A 291 14.87 9.15 7.83
N TYR A 292 14.37 10.39 7.92
CA TYR A 292 13.43 10.79 8.97
C TYR A 292 12.06 10.12 8.85
N ASN A 293 11.57 9.93 7.63
CA ASN A 293 10.25 9.36 7.38
C ASN A 293 10.23 7.83 7.48
N ALA A 294 11.40 7.18 7.44
CA ALA A 294 11.51 5.74 7.59
C ALA A 294 11.52 5.32 9.07
N ASN A 295 10.89 4.18 9.35
CA ASN A 295 11.02 3.49 10.63
C ASN A 295 12.26 2.59 10.63
N LYS A 296 12.53 1.95 9.48
CA LYS A 296 13.65 1.05 9.29
C LYS A 296 14.33 1.32 7.94
N ILE A 297 15.67 1.32 7.93
CA ILE A 297 16.48 1.48 6.71
C ILE A 297 17.36 0.25 6.57
N LEU A 298 17.21 -0.43 5.46
CA LEU A 298 18.00 -1.58 5.08
C LEU A 298 18.88 -1.25 3.88
N SER A 299 20.12 -1.68 3.91
CA SER A 299 21.06 -1.61 2.79
C SER A 299 21.25 -2.97 2.15
N LEU A 300 21.16 -3.01 0.83
CA LEU A 300 21.45 -4.21 0.04
C LEU A 300 22.74 -4.02 -0.73
N ILE A 301 23.77 -4.79 -0.39
CA ILE A 301 25.11 -4.69 -0.95
C ILE A 301 25.39 -5.92 -1.81
N PRO A 302 25.45 -5.78 -3.14
CA PRO A 302 25.76 -6.90 -4.02
C PRO A 302 27.23 -7.31 -3.87
N ARG A 303 27.47 -8.62 -3.88
CA ARG A 303 28.79 -9.23 -3.94
C ARG A 303 28.95 -9.96 -5.26
N THR A 304 30.01 -9.63 -5.96
CA THR A 304 30.31 -10.21 -7.27
C THR A 304 31.28 -11.34 -7.13
N SER A 305 30.95 -12.49 -7.72
CA SER A 305 31.85 -13.63 -7.81
C SER A 305 33.12 -13.23 -8.57
N LYS A 306 34.27 -13.58 -8.01
CA LYS A 306 35.58 -13.35 -8.66
C LYS A 306 35.77 -14.21 -9.91
N THR A 307 35.07 -15.33 -9.99
CA THR A 307 35.20 -16.30 -11.10
C THR A 307 34.28 -15.99 -12.27
N THR A 308 33.04 -15.56 -12.00
CA THR A 308 32.02 -15.36 -13.04
C THR A 308 31.78 -13.89 -13.37
N GLY A 309 32.18 -12.98 -12.49
CA GLY A 309 31.85 -11.54 -12.62
C GLY A 309 30.37 -11.22 -12.35
N MET A 310 29.55 -12.24 -12.02
CA MET A 310 28.13 -12.06 -11.71
C MET A 310 27.89 -11.86 -10.21
N ILE A 311 26.78 -11.23 -9.87
CA ILE A 311 26.33 -11.12 -8.48
C ILE A 311 25.81 -12.50 -8.07
N ASP A 312 26.44 -13.11 -7.07
CA ASP A 312 26.09 -14.42 -6.51
C ASP A 312 25.63 -14.34 -5.04
N MET A 313 25.98 -13.26 -4.36
CA MET A 313 25.60 -13.02 -2.96
C MET A 313 25.15 -11.58 -2.74
N LEU A 314 24.37 -11.37 -1.69
CA LEU A 314 23.91 -10.06 -1.25
C LEU A 314 24.12 -9.95 0.26
N ASP A 315 24.74 -8.90 0.74
CA ASP A 315 24.69 -8.56 2.16
C ASP A 315 23.50 -7.63 2.41
N LEU A 316 22.54 -8.04 3.24
CA LEU A 316 21.42 -7.25 3.71
C LEU A 316 21.72 -6.77 5.12
N ARG A 317 21.76 -5.45 5.33
CA ARG A 317 22.11 -4.83 6.60
C ARG A 317 21.08 -3.82 7.04
N CYS A 318 20.81 -3.80 8.34
CA CYS A 318 20.03 -2.75 8.97
C CYS A 318 20.95 -1.56 9.28
N GLU A 319 20.68 -0.41 8.67
CA GLU A 319 21.40 0.83 8.92
C GLU A 319 20.73 1.67 10.01
N ALA A 320 19.39 1.59 10.10
CA ALA A 320 18.62 2.25 11.13
C ALA A 320 17.35 1.46 11.45
N ASN A 321 17.00 1.42 12.73
CA ASN A 321 15.75 0.88 13.23
C ASN A 321 15.35 1.63 14.52
N ARG A 322 14.11 2.09 14.59
CA ARG A 322 13.58 2.77 15.78
C ARG A 322 13.32 1.80 16.93
N GLU A 323 13.10 0.50 16.64
CA GLU A 323 12.75 -0.56 17.60
C GLU A 323 13.95 -1.39 18.11
N ARG A 324 15.18 -1.00 17.76
CA ARG A 324 16.45 -1.61 18.20
C ARG A 324 16.80 -3.01 17.65
N GLU A 325 15.89 -3.72 17.00
CA GLU A 325 16.28 -4.99 16.35
C GLU A 325 17.31 -4.73 15.26
N ASN A 326 18.18 -5.69 15.04
CA ASN A 326 19.20 -5.62 14.01
C ASN A 326 19.03 -6.77 13.01
N LEU A 327 19.32 -6.49 11.75
CA LEU A 327 19.29 -7.48 10.68
C LEU A 327 20.56 -7.35 9.85
N ASN A 328 21.46 -8.34 10.01
CA ASN A 328 22.69 -8.45 9.23
C ASN A 328 22.78 -9.89 8.71
N VAL A 329 22.43 -10.09 7.46
CA VAL A 329 22.39 -11.42 6.88
C VAL A 329 23.07 -11.44 5.52
N ARG A 330 23.72 -12.55 5.20
CA ARG A 330 24.22 -12.85 3.87
C ARG A 330 23.23 -13.72 3.14
N LEU A 331 22.91 -13.35 1.93
CA LEU A 331 21.93 -13.98 1.08
C LEU A 331 22.63 -14.54 -0.15
N ILE A 332 22.24 -15.74 -0.58
CA ILE A 332 22.74 -16.41 -1.77
C ILE A 332 21.67 -16.33 -2.85
N LEU A 333 22.10 -16.07 -4.07
CA LEU A 333 21.25 -16.10 -5.26
C LEU A 333 21.20 -17.51 -5.83
N ASP A 334 20.00 -18.08 -5.90
CA ASP A 334 19.70 -19.32 -6.59
C ASP A 334 18.72 -19.00 -7.72
N ASN A 335 19.25 -18.66 -8.90
CA ASN A 335 18.50 -18.08 -10.01
C ASN A 335 17.75 -16.79 -9.57
N VAL A 336 16.43 -16.82 -9.50
CA VAL A 336 15.59 -15.69 -9.00
C VAL A 336 15.20 -15.84 -7.54
N ARG A 337 15.51 -16.94 -6.90
CA ARG A 337 15.29 -17.18 -5.46
C ARG A 337 16.45 -16.64 -4.65
N ILE A 338 16.10 -16.02 -3.54
CA ILE A 338 17.06 -15.50 -2.57
C ILE A 338 16.95 -16.36 -1.31
N LYS A 339 18.04 -17.01 -0.94
CA LYS A 339 18.14 -17.92 0.21
C LYS A 339 19.10 -17.34 1.24
N HIS A 340 18.90 -17.68 2.50
CA HIS A 340 19.86 -17.38 3.56
C HIS A 340 21.07 -18.32 3.45
N GLU A 341 22.27 -17.76 3.61
CA GLU A 341 23.48 -18.57 3.76
C GLU A 341 23.45 -19.24 5.15
N THR A 342 23.05 -20.49 5.20
CA THR A 342 23.22 -21.27 6.42
C THR A 342 24.71 -21.63 6.53
N PHE A 343 25.42 -21.01 7.47
CA PHE A 343 26.74 -21.52 7.86
C PHE A 343 26.53 -22.91 8.46
N THR A 344 26.75 -23.93 7.67
CA THR A 344 27.09 -25.26 8.21
C THR A 344 28.43 -25.07 8.89
N ASN A 345 28.42 -25.01 10.22
CA ASN A 345 29.65 -25.16 11.00
C ASN A 345 30.26 -26.51 10.61
N ALA A 346 31.34 -26.46 9.82
CA ALA A 346 32.18 -27.60 9.52
C ALA A 346 33.13 -27.87 10.71
#